data_3b480c2a29c16547b061ab09533a956f
#
_entry.id   3b480c2a29c16547b061ab09533a956f
#
_cell.length_a   1.000
_cell.length_b   1.000
_cell.length_c   1.000
_cell.angle_alpha   90.00
_cell.angle_beta   90.00
_cell.angle_gamma   90.00
#
_symmetry.space_group_name_H-M   'P 1'
#
loop_
_entity.id
_entity.type
_entity.pdbx_description
1 polymer ?
#
loop_
_entity_poly.entity_id
_entity_poly.type
_entity_poly.pdbx_seq_one_letter_code
_entity_poly.pdbx_strand_id
1 'polypeptide(L)'
;MSHKYYKPAKSRLHRSELAVPGSAPKMFEKALNSDADYVFLDLEDAVSPNDKIAARENTIKALKEINWREKGKTISVRINGLDTHYMYRDVIDIVEQVGDKVDTILIPKAGTASDVYMVDCLLTQIEESKKIKNKIGLECLIETALGMSNIKEIATSSERLEALHFGVADYAASLRARTVVIGGLNPDYPGDQWHHGLSQMVMTCRAYGLRAIDGPFGDFNDPDGYILSAKRAAAIGIEGKWAIHPSQIELANQVFTPPEAEVKKAKRIIDELDKAAKEGKGAAQLDGRMIDAASARMAENIVNIDKLIQNK
;
A
#
# COMPACT_ATOMS: atom_id res chain seq x y z
N MET A 1 -13.30 4.32 -22.65
CA MET A 1 -11.93 4.31 -22.06
C MET A 1 -10.93 4.55 -23.19
N SER A 2 -9.73 5.07 -22.90
CA SER A 2 -8.66 5.12 -23.88
C SER A 2 -8.30 3.70 -24.35
N HIS A 3 -7.84 3.53 -25.59
CA HIS A 3 -7.29 2.26 -26.06
C HIS A 3 -5.93 1.94 -25.40
N LYS A 4 -5.33 2.91 -24.73
CA LYS A 4 -4.07 2.78 -24.01
C LYS A 4 -4.36 2.69 -22.50
N TYR A 5 -3.96 1.59 -21.88
CA TYR A 5 -4.08 1.38 -20.45
C TYR A 5 -2.86 0.62 -19.94
N TYR A 6 -2.58 0.75 -18.65
CA TYR A 6 -1.55 -0.01 -17.97
C TYR A 6 -2.16 -1.27 -17.34
N LYS A 7 -1.42 -2.37 -17.41
CA LYS A 7 -1.82 -3.61 -16.76
C LYS A 7 -1.87 -3.37 -15.24
N PRO A 8 -2.96 -3.78 -14.58
CA PRO A 8 -3.01 -3.71 -13.13
C PRO A 8 -1.86 -4.51 -12.49
N ALA A 9 -1.29 -3.97 -11.44
CA ALA A 9 -0.31 -4.64 -10.61
C ALA A 9 -0.88 -5.93 -10.00
N LYS A 10 0.00 -6.80 -9.51
CA LYS A 10 -0.40 -8.04 -8.85
C LYS A 10 -1.38 -7.74 -7.72
N SER A 11 -2.51 -8.42 -7.72
CA SER A 11 -3.54 -8.25 -6.69
C SER A 11 -3.04 -8.72 -5.33
N ARG A 12 -3.15 -7.87 -4.32
CA ARG A 12 -2.82 -8.14 -2.93
C ARG A 12 -3.85 -7.45 -2.04
N LEU A 13 -4.13 -8.02 -0.88
CA LEU A 13 -4.98 -7.39 0.12
C LEU A 13 -4.11 -6.49 1.02
N HIS A 14 -4.55 -5.25 1.23
CA HIS A 14 -3.78 -4.20 1.89
C HIS A 14 -4.59 -3.37 2.90
N ARG A 15 -5.72 -3.86 3.40
CA ARG A 15 -6.57 -3.09 4.31
C ARG A 15 -5.79 -2.51 5.48
N SER A 16 -4.96 -3.34 6.11
CA SER A 16 -4.03 -2.93 7.16
C SER A 16 -2.61 -3.37 6.85
N GLU A 17 -1.67 -2.45 6.93
CA GLU A 17 -0.25 -2.68 6.74
C GLU A 17 0.51 -2.42 8.04
N LEU A 18 0.95 -3.48 8.68
CA LEU A 18 1.63 -3.39 9.97
C LEU A 18 3.13 -3.11 9.79
N ALA A 19 3.57 -1.99 10.34
CA ALA A 19 4.99 -1.64 10.44
C ALA A 19 5.63 -2.39 11.62
N VAL A 20 6.73 -3.09 11.38
CA VAL A 20 7.45 -3.83 12.42
C VAL A 20 8.95 -3.52 12.35
N PRO A 21 9.52 -2.83 13.36
CA PRO A 21 10.95 -2.52 13.34
C PRO A 21 11.82 -3.78 13.27
N GLY A 22 12.75 -3.84 12.32
CA GLY A 22 13.72 -4.94 12.20
C GLY A 22 14.62 -5.09 13.44
N SER A 23 14.75 -4.05 14.23
CA SER A 23 15.45 -4.08 15.52
C SER A 23 14.65 -4.75 16.65
N ALA A 24 13.39 -5.13 16.42
CA ALA A 24 12.49 -5.65 17.43
C ALA A 24 12.03 -7.11 17.16
N PRO A 25 12.93 -8.12 17.16
CA PRO A 25 12.61 -9.50 16.77
C PRO A 25 11.49 -10.14 17.61
N LYS A 26 11.29 -9.71 18.85
CA LYS A 26 10.18 -10.15 19.71
C LYS A 26 8.78 -9.78 19.17
N MET A 27 8.70 -8.86 18.20
CA MET A 27 7.44 -8.45 17.59
C MET A 27 7.08 -9.31 16.36
N PHE A 28 8.02 -10.04 15.76
CA PHE A 28 7.79 -10.74 14.50
C PHE A 28 6.71 -11.82 14.58
N GLU A 29 6.75 -12.69 15.61
CA GLU A 29 5.71 -13.70 15.80
C GLU A 29 4.33 -13.08 16.11
N LYS A 30 4.31 -11.96 16.85
CA LYS A 30 3.07 -11.23 17.11
C LYS A 30 2.48 -10.65 15.83
N ALA A 31 3.34 -10.11 14.95
CA ALA A 31 2.93 -9.61 13.65
C ALA A 31 2.40 -10.73 12.75
N LEU A 32 3.05 -11.90 12.72
CA LEU A 32 2.56 -13.08 12.01
C LEU A 32 1.15 -13.47 12.46
N ASN A 33 0.89 -13.48 13.77
CA ASN A 33 -0.38 -13.91 14.36
C ASN A 33 -1.43 -12.78 14.46
N SER A 34 -1.13 -11.58 13.98
CA SER A 34 -2.10 -10.48 13.89
C SER A 34 -3.06 -10.65 12.71
N ASP A 35 -4.12 -9.87 12.66
CA ASP A 35 -5.07 -9.85 11.54
C ASP A 35 -4.66 -8.87 10.41
N ALA A 36 -3.42 -8.35 10.44
CA ALA A 36 -2.90 -7.53 9.37
C ALA A 36 -2.88 -8.29 8.03
N ASP A 37 -3.23 -7.63 6.95
CA ASP A 37 -3.15 -8.20 5.61
C ASP A 37 -1.72 -8.20 5.09
N TYR A 38 -0.98 -7.18 5.45
CA TYR A 38 0.36 -6.89 4.99
C TYR A 38 1.26 -6.57 6.19
N VAL A 39 2.48 -7.06 6.17
CA VAL A 39 3.50 -6.74 7.17
C VAL A 39 4.76 -6.27 6.45
N PHE A 40 5.30 -5.15 6.84
CA PHE A 40 6.64 -4.77 6.41
C PHE A 40 7.62 -4.72 7.58
N LEU A 41 8.76 -5.40 7.37
CA LEU A 41 9.88 -5.34 8.29
C LEU A 41 10.69 -4.09 7.96
N ASP A 42 10.76 -3.19 8.93
CA ASP A 42 11.30 -1.86 8.71
C ASP A 42 12.79 -1.76 9.07
N LEU A 43 13.60 -1.31 8.13
CA LEU A 43 15.03 -1.03 8.33
C LEU A 43 15.33 0.47 8.36
N GLU A 44 14.32 1.30 8.13
CA GLU A 44 14.46 2.74 7.97
C GLU A 44 14.20 3.51 9.29
N ASP A 45 13.27 4.42 9.33
CA ASP A 45 13.10 5.41 10.41
C ASP A 45 12.80 4.80 11.79
N ALA A 46 12.18 3.62 11.85
CA ALA A 46 11.93 2.94 13.12
C ALA A 46 13.18 2.24 13.72
N VAL A 47 14.32 2.31 13.04
CA VAL A 47 15.57 1.68 13.46
C VAL A 47 16.67 2.73 13.67
N SER A 48 17.29 2.72 14.84
CA SER A 48 18.39 3.65 15.13
C SER A 48 19.59 3.40 14.23
N PRO A 49 20.43 4.42 13.94
CA PRO A 49 21.65 4.25 13.14
C PRO A 49 22.57 3.14 13.63
N ASN A 50 22.68 2.97 14.94
CA ASN A 50 23.56 1.95 15.54
C ASN A 50 23.01 0.51 15.37
N ASP A 51 21.71 0.36 15.14
CA ASP A 51 21.04 -0.93 15.04
C ASP A 51 20.78 -1.38 13.60
N LYS A 52 21.12 -0.56 12.60
CA LYS A 52 20.80 -0.84 11.18
C LYS A 52 21.31 -2.21 10.70
N ILE A 53 22.53 -2.57 11.07
CA ILE A 53 23.12 -3.85 10.69
C ILE A 53 22.40 -5.01 11.38
N ALA A 54 22.21 -4.92 12.70
CA ALA A 54 21.50 -5.93 13.48
C ALA A 54 20.03 -6.09 13.03
N ALA A 55 19.37 -5.00 12.69
CA ALA A 55 17.99 -5.02 12.17
C ALA A 55 17.90 -5.78 10.84
N ARG A 56 18.86 -5.59 9.92
CA ARG A 56 18.93 -6.34 8.67
C ARG A 56 19.13 -7.83 8.92
N GLU A 57 20.06 -8.20 9.81
CA GLU A 57 20.33 -9.58 10.18
C GLU A 57 19.09 -10.26 10.81
N ASN A 58 18.42 -9.56 11.74
CA ASN A 58 17.17 -10.02 12.33
C ASN A 58 16.07 -10.22 11.28
N THR A 59 15.95 -9.29 10.33
CA THR A 59 15.00 -9.37 9.22
C THR A 59 15.28 -10.59 8.34
N ILE A 60 16.53 -10.82 7.94
CA ILE A 60 16.94 -12.01 7.18
C ILE A 60 16.60 -13.29 7.96
N LYS A 61 16.91 -13.33 9.25
CA LYS A 61 16.60 -14.46 10.10
C LYS A 61 15.09 -14.72 10.17
N ALA A 62 14.29 -13.67 10.41
CA ALA A 62 12.84 -13.77 10.45
C ALA A 62 12.23 -14.29 9.14
N LEU A 63 12.75 -13.85 7.99
CA LEU A 63 12.32 -14.30 6.67
C LEU A 63 12.70 -15.77 6.40
N LYS A 64 13.81 -16.26 6.98
CA LYS A 64 14.20 -17.68 6.91
C LYS A 64 13.34 -18.58 7.77
N GLU A 65 13.05 -18.17 9.00
CA GLU A 65 12.49 -19.01 10.05
C GLU A 65 10.96 -18.96 10.14
N ILE A 66 10.33 -17.85 9.71
CA ILE A 66 8.89 -17.62 9.81
C ILE A 66 8.21 -17.79 8.45
N ASN A 67 7.18 -18.63 8.39
CA ASN A 67 6.38 -18.80 7.18
C ASN A 67 5.22 -17.79 7.11
N TRP A 68 5.53 -16.56 6.70
CA TRP A 68 4.56 -15.46 6.59
C TRP A 68 3.38 -15.78 5.67
N ARG A 69 3.64 -16.50 4.56
CA ARG A 69 2.63 -16.83 3.56
C ARG A 69 1.60 -17.85 4.03
N GLU A 70 1.95 -18.70 5.02
CA GLU A 70 1.01 -19.65 5.61
C GLU A 70 -0.20 -18.98 6.25
N LYS A 71 -0.02 -17.76 6.75
CA LYS A 71 -1.09 -16.93 7.32
C LYS A 71 -1.74 -15.98 6.31
N GLY A 72 -1.51 -16.18 5.01
CA GLY A 72 -2.09 -15.34 3.95
C GLY A 72 -1.56 -13.90 3.93
N LYS A 73 -0.42 -13.63 4.58
CA LYS A 73 0.15 -12.28 4.65
C LYS A 73 1.01 -11.97 3.43
N THR A 74 0.94 -10.74 2.96
CA THR A 74 2.00 -10.16 2.12
C THR A 74 3.14 -9.72 3.03
N ILE A 75 4.36 -10.09 2.70
CA ILE A 75 5.56 -9.72 3.45
C ILE A 75 6.47 -8.81 2.62
N SER A 76 6.79 -7.66 3.18
CA SER A 76 7.65 -6.66 2.59
C SER A 76 8.83 -6.31 3.48
N VAL A 77 9.83 -5.66 2.90
CA VAL A 77 10.90 -5.00 3.65
C VAL A 77 10.99 -3.55 3.22
N ARG A 78 10.84 -2.62 4.18
CA ARG A 78 11.19 -1.23 3.94
C ARG A 78 12.69 -1.07 4.12
N ILE A 79 13.39 -0.81 3.01
CA ILE A 79 14.84 -0.58 2.99
C ILE A 79 15.16 0.84 3.47
N ASN A 80 16.41 1.11 3.75
CA ASN A 80 16.84 2.49 3.99
C ASN A 80 16.78 3.33 2.71
N GLY A 81 16.71 4.65 2.85
CA GLY A 81 16.68 5.57 1.73
C GLY A 81 17.95 5.55 0.89
N LEU A 82 17.80 5.92 -0.39
CA LEU A 82 18.93 5.99 -1.35
C LEU A 82 19.93 7.11 -1.02
N ASP A 83 19.54 8.04 -0.17
CA ASP A 83 20.38 9.10 0.41
C ASP A 83 21.31 8.59 1.52
N THR A 84 21.23 7.30 1.89
CA THR A 84 22.04 6.68 2.93
C THR A 84 23.04 5.67 2.35
N HIS A 85 24.05 5.33 3.13
CA HIS A 85 25.00 4.26 2.78
C HIS A 85 24.51 2.85 3.17
N TYR A 86 23.28 2.70 3.65
CA TYR A 86 22.74 1.40 4.07
C TYR A 86 21.98 0.68 2.96
N MET A 87 21.28 1.41 2.09
CA MET A 87 20.30 0.89 1.13
C MET A 87 20.85 -0.28 0.29
N TYR A 88 22.02 -0.12 -0.31
CA TYR A 88 22.57 -1.14 -1.21
C TYR A 88 22.78 -2.48 -0.49
N ARG A 89 23.21 -2.44 0.78
CA ARG A 89 23.35 -3.66 1.59
C ARG A 89 22.01 -4.25 1.99
N ASP A 90 21.02 -3.42 2.25
CA ASP A 90 19.67 -3.92 2.55
C ASP A 90 19.13 -4.73 1.38
N VAL A 91 19.27 -4.23 0.15
CA VAL A 91 18.81 -4.95 -1.04
C VAL A 91 19.64 -6.20 -1.28
N ILE A 92 20.98 -6.07 -1.34
CA ILE A 92 21.86 -7.19 -1.68
C ILE A 92 21.75 -8.31 -0.64
N ASP A 93 21.96 -7.99 0.64
CA ASP A 93 22.07 -9.02 1.69
C ASP A 93 20.73 -9.75 1.91
N ILE A 94 19.58 -9.04 1.79
CA ILE A 94 18.26 -9.65 1.92
C ILE A 94 17.92 -10.50 0.71
N VAL A 95 18.06 -9.93 -0.48
CA VAL A 95 17.58 -10.60 -1.70
C VAL A 95 18.47 -11.81 -2.04
N GLU A 96 19.80 -11.73 -1.85
CA GLU A 96 20.68 -12.88 -2.05
C GLU A 96 20.40 -14.05 -1.12
N GLN A 97 19.97 -13.77 0.13
CA GLN A 97 19.79 -14.81 1.14
C GLN A 97 18.36 -15.31 1.26
N VAL A 98 17.37 -14.45 1.03
CA VAL A 98 15.94 -14.73 1.30
C VAL A 98 14.97 -14.10 0.31
N GLY A 99 15.43 -13.71 -0.88
CA GLY A 99 14.58 -13.05 -1.88
C GLY A 99 13.36 -13.87 -2.32
N ASP A 100 13.44 -15.21 -2.26
CA ASP A 100 12.31 -16.09 -2.53
C ASP A 100 11.20 -16.03 -1.47
N LYS A 101 11.49 -15.43 -0.30
CA LYS A 101 10.57 -15.26 0.83
C LYS A 101 9.96 -13.85 0.90
N VAL A 102 10.49 -12.89 0.13
CA VAL A 102 10.01 -11.51 0.11
C VAL A 102 9.01 -11.34 -1.02
N ASP A 103 7.90 -10.67 -0.74
CA ASP A 103 6.89 -10.35 -1.77
C ASP A 103 7.16 -9.01 -2.43
N THR A 104 7.50 -7.98 -1.63
CA THR A 104 7.80 -6.63 -2.13
C THR A 104 8.94 -5.98 -1.36
N ILE A 105 9.62 -5.03 -1.99
CA ILE A 105 10.53 -4.06 -1.37
C ILE A 105 9.84 -2.70 -1.37
N LEU A 106 9.77 -2.07 -0.21
CA LEU A 106 9.24 -0.72 -0.04
C LEU A 106 10.40 0.29 -0.02
N ILE A 107 10.43 1.16 -1.02
CA ILE A 107 11.45 2.21 -1.19
C ILE A 107 10.96 3.48 -0.49
N PRO A 108 11.60 3.93 0.60
CA PRO A 108 11.24 5.18 1.24
C PRO A 108 11.76 6.38 0.44
N LYS A 109 11.16 7.55 0.67
CA LYS A 109 11.62 8.86 0.18
C LYS A 109 11.89 8.90 -1.33
N ALA A 110 11.15 8.07 -2.13
CA ALA A 110 11.29 8.06 -3.58
C ALA A 110 11.03 9.48 -4.14
N GLY A 111 12.05 10.08 -4.74
CA GLY A 111 12.02 11.44 -5.28
C GLY A 111 11.94 11.50 -6.79
N THR A 112 12.48 10.51 -7.48
CA THR A 112 12.59 10.44 -8.94
C THR A 112 12.40 9.02 -9.45
N ALA A 113 12.15 8.89 -10.77
CA ALA A 113 12.13 7.59 -11.45
C ALA A 113 13.44 6.81 -11.32
N SER A 114 14.57 7.52 -11.22
CA SER A 114 15.90 6.90 -11.09
C SER A 114 16.06 6.15 -9.76
N ASP A 115 15.42 6.60 -8.70
CA ASP A 115 15.48 5.92 -7.41
C ASP A 115 14.87 4.52 -7.50
N VAL A 116 13.74 4.41 -8.17
CA VAL A 116 13.06 3.12 -8.42
C VAL A 116 13.88 2.24 -9.39
N TYR A 117 14.36 2.84 -10.48
CA TYR A 117 15.14 2.14 -11.49
C TYR A 117 16.42 1.51 -10.92
N MET A 118 17.11 2.21 -10.01
CA MET A 118 18.30 1.69 -9.35
C MET A 118 17.99 0.41 -8.56
N VAL A 119 16.92 0.39 -7.79
CA VAL A 119 16.51 -0.78 -7.00
C VAL A 119 16.05 -1.92 -7.92
N ASP A 120 15.31 -1.62 -8.99
CA ASP A 120 14.88 -2.60 -9.99
C ASP A 120 16.06 -3.29 -10.67
N CYS A 121 17.09 -2.52 -11.07
CA CYS A 121 18.31 -3.08 -11.64
C CYS A 121 19.01 -4.04 -10.68
N LEU A 122 19.16 -3.69 -9.41
CA LEU A 122 19.76 -4.56 -8.40
C LEU A 122 18.95 -5.84 -8.22
N LEU A 123 17.63 -5.72 -8.05
CA LEU A 123 16.74 -6.88 -7.92
C LEU A 123 16.85 -7.80 -9.13
N THR A 124 16.83 -7.26 -10.34
CA THR A 124 16.90 -8.04 -11.58
C THR A 124 18.18 -8.84 -11.65
N GLN A 125 19.33 -8.22 -11.39
CA GLN A 125 20.64 -8.90 -11.42
C GLN A 125 20.77 -9.98 -10.35
N ILE A 126 20.28 -9.72 -9.13
CA ILE A 126 20.35 -10.70 -8.03
C ILE A 126 19.40 -11.86 -8.31
N GLU A 127 18.15 -11.58 -8.74
CA GLU A 127 17.17 -12.62 -9.08
C GLU A 127 17.67 -13.55 -10.19
N GLU A 128 18.31 -13.02 -11.22
CA GLU A 128 18.94 -13.80 -12.29
C GLU A 128 20.09 -14.64 -11.76
N SER A 129 21.01 -14.03 -11.00
CA SER A 129 22.17 -14.70 -10.41
C SER A 129 21.78 -15.84 -9.47
N LYS A 130 20.77 -15.61 -8.63
CA LYS A 130 20.25 -16.59 -7.63
C LYS A 130 19.17 -17.50 -8.19
N LYS A 131 18.73 -17.32 -9.43
CA LYS A 131 17.63 -18.07 -10.08
C LYS A 131 16.33 -18.00 -9.29
N ILE A 132 16.02 -16.83 -8.73
CA ILE A 132 14.76 -16.57 -8.01
C ILE A 132 13.61 -16.54 -9.02
N LYS A 133 12.66 -17.46 -8.88
CA LYS A 133 11.56 -17.62 -9.85
C LYS A 133 10.48 -16.54 -9.69
N ASN A 134 10.14 -16.22 -8.46
CA ASN A 134 9.11 -15.23 -8.16
C ASN A 134 9.75 -13.84 -8.14
N LYS A 135 9.36 -13.00 -9.08
CA LYS A 135 9.84 -11.62 -9.13
C LYS A 135 9.34 -10.86 -7.90
N ILE A 136 10.25 -10.16 -7.23
CA ILE A 136 9.94 -9.30 -6.10
C ILE A 136 9.30 -8.02 -6.65
N GLY A 137 8.13 -7.63 -6.11
CA GLY A 137 7.48 -6.37 -6.44
C GLY A 137 8.18 -5.18 -5.79
N LEU A 138 7.95 -3.99 -6.33
CA LEU A 138 8.39 -2.73 -5.74
C LEU A 138 7.18 -1.92 -5.27
N GLU A 139 7.36 -1.22 -4.18
CA GLU A 139 6.42 -0.22 -3.68
C GLU A 139 7.19 1.04 -3.28
N CYS A 140 6.61 2.20 -3.46
CA CYS A 140 7.29 3.47 -3.18
C CYS A 140 6.51 4.29 -2.17
N LEU A 141 7.23 4.86 -1.21
CA LEU A 141 6.68 5.83 -0.27
C LEU A 141 6.87 7.24 -0.86
N ILE A 142 5.77 7.88 -1.19
CA ILE A 142 5.71 9.25 -1.68
C ILE A 142 5.55 10.16 -0.46
N GLU A 143 6.66 10.70 -0.01
CA GLU A 143 6.74 11.42 1.25
C GLU A 143 7.65 12.67 1.20
N THR A 144 7.93 13.13 -0.02
CA THR A 144 8.64 14.39 -0.22
C THR A 144 7.94 15.26 -1.25
N ALA A 145 8.17 16.56 -1.19
CA ALA A 145 7.69 17.51 -2.22
C ALA A 145 8.21 17.12 -3.60
N LEU A 146 9.48 16.65 -3.68
CA LEU A 146 10.08 16.19 -4.93
C LEU A 146 9.36 14.95 -5.46
N GLY A 147 9.16 13.93 -4.60
CA GLY A 147 8.47 12.70 -4.98
C GLY A 147 7.04 12.95 -5.45
N MET A 148 6.30 13.82 -4.76
CA MET A 148 4.95 14.19 -5.18
C MET A 148 4.95 14.96 -6.51
N SER A 149 5.94 15.83 -6.75
CA SER A 149 6.09 16.53 -8.02
C SER A 149 6.38 15.60 -9.19
N ASN A 150 7.14 14.52 -8.96
CA ASN A 150 7.56 13.54 -9.96
C ASN A 150 6.72 12.25 -9.92
N ILE A 151 5.59 12.24 -9.23
CA ILE A 151 4.83 11.02 -8.94
C ILE A 151 4.44 10.22 -10.20
N LYS A 152 4.20 10.88 -11.34
CA LYS A 152 3.88 10.22 -12.61
C LYS A 152 5.09 9.48 -13.20
N GLU A 153 6.27 10.07 -13.11
CA GLU A 153 7.51 9.44 -13.59
C GLU A 153 7.87 8.26 -12.69
N ILE A 154 7.73 8.41 -11.38
CA ILE A 154 7.90 7.32 -10.41
C ILE A 154 6.93 6.18 -10.73
N ALA A 155 5.65 6.47 -10.94
CA ALA A 155 4.61 5.46 -11.19
C ALA A 155 4.83 4.65 -12.48
N THR A 156 5.66 5.12 -13.40
CA THR A 156 5.94 4.46 -14.68
C THR A 156 7.38 3.96 -14.81
N SER A 157 8.18 4.04 -13.76
CA SER A 157 9.62 3.78 -13.80
C SER A 157 10.01 2.31 -13.81
N SER A 158 9.11 1.41 -13.40
CA SER A 158 9.35 -0.03 -13.35
C SER A 158 8.06 -0.82 -13.52
N GLU A 159 8.14 -1.93 -14.26
CA GLU A 159 7.04 -2.91 -14.37
C GLU A 159 6.82 -3.71 -13.07
N ARG A 160 7.78 -3.64 -12.13
CA ARG A 160 7.69 -4.26 -10.81
C ARG A 160 6.88 -3.45 -9.83
N LEU A 161 6.63 -2.16 -10.12
CA LEU A 161 5.94 -1.27 -9.21
C LEU A 161 4.49 -1.72 -9.02
N GLU A 162 4.10 -1.93 -7.76
CA GLU A 162 2.79 -2.45 -7.39
C GLU A 162 1.93 -1.44 -6.64
N ALA A 163 2.53 -0.57 -5.82
CA ALA A 163 1.80 0.40 -5.00
C ALA A 163 2.59 1.69 -4.75
N LEU A 164 1.85 2.76 -4.47
CA LEU A 164 2.39 3.99 -3.87
C LEU A 164 1.74 4.19 -2.51
N HIS A 165 2.55 4.56 -1.52
CA HIS A 165 2.15 4.84 -0.15
C HIS A 165 2.33 6.32 0.14
N PHE A 166 1.46 6.91 0.96
CA PHE A 166 1.53 8.32 1.34
C PHE A 166 2.22 8.49 2.69
N GLY A 167 3.47 8.90 2.71
CA GLY A 167 4.23 9.12 3.94
C GLY A 167 3.99 10.51 4.54
N VAL A 168 2.86 10.69 5.22
CA VAL A 168 2.35 11.98 5.68
C VAL A 168 3.32 12.76 6.57
N ALA A 169 4.15 12.09 7.39
CA ALA A 169 5.07 12.74 8.33
C ALA A 169 6.20 13.48 7.60
N ASP A 170 6.96 12.76 6.78
CA ASP A 170 8.04 13.33 5.99
C ASP A 170 7.50 14.27 4.90
N TYR A 171 6.32 13.98 4.34
CA TYR A 171 5.66 14.87 3.42
C TYR A 171 5.36 16.24 4.06
N ALA A 172 4.81 16.24 5.29
CA ALA A 172 4.58 17.46 6.06
C ALA A 172 5.89 18.23 6.30
N ALA A 173 6.94 17.53 6.71
CA ALA A 173 8.26 18.12 6.94
C ALA A 173 8.85 18.70 5.64
N SER A 174 8.77 17.97 4.54
CA SER A 174 9.25 18.40 3.22
C SER A 174 8.52 19.63 2.69
N LEU A 175 7.22 19.75 2.95
CA LEU A 175 6.40 20.94 2.64
C LEU A 175 6.61 22.09 3.63
N ARG A 176 7.31 21.87 4.74
CA ARG A 176 7.42 22.81 5.88
C ARG A 176 6.03 23.15 6.45
N ALA A 177 5.12 22.17 6.46
CA ALA A 177 3.79 22.34 7.04
C ALA A 177 3.91 22.54 8.57
N ARG A 178 3.06 23.43 9.10
CA ARG A 178 3.05 23.75 10.54
C ARG A 178 2.27 22.67 11.33
N THR A 179 2.88 21.54 11.53
CA THR A 179 2.31 20.44 12.32
C THR A 179 3.43 19.64 12.99
N VAL A 180 3.10 19.00 14.10
CA VAL A 180 3.91 17.99 14.79
C VAL A 180 3.09 16.70 14.99
N VAL A 181 1.88 16.65 14.42
CA VAL A 181 0.96 15.52 14.57
C VAL A 181 0.97 14.72 13.28
N ILE A 182 1.40 13.46 13.36
CA ILE A 182 1.49 12.55 12.21
C ILE A 182 0.08 12.14 11.77
N GLY A 183 -0.32 12.54 10.56
CA GLY A 183 -1.62 12.19 9.97
C GLY A 183 -2.82 12.94 10.51
N GLY A 184 -2.63 13.77 11.56
CA GLY A 184 -3.69 14.62 12.09
C GLY A 184 -4.01 15.81 11.19
N LEU A 185 -5.20 16.37 11.38
CA LEU A 185 -5.63 17.59 10.68
C LEU A 185 -5.24 18.83 11.49
N ASN A 186 -4.91 19.91 10.77
CA ASN A 186 -4.74 21.22 11.36
C ASN A 186 -6.11 21.90 11.48
N PRO A 187 -6.61 22.22 12.69
CA PRO A 187 -7.92 22.84 12.87
C PRO A 187 -8.03 24.25 12.24
N ASP A 188 -6.91 24.93 12.00
CA ASP A 188 -6.88 26.25 11.35
C ASP A 188 -6.98 26.16 9.83
N TYR A 189 -6.87 24.94 9.24
CA TYR A 189 -7.01 24.74 7.80
C TYR A 189 -8.43 24.29 7.47
N PRO A 190 -9.14 24.95 6.55
CA PRO A 190 -10.50 24.59 6.20
C PRO A 190 -10.53 23.26 5.40
N GLY A 191 -10.79 22.16 6.08
CA GLY A 191 -10.86 20.83 5.48
C GLY A 191 -9.68 19.94 5.81
N ASP A 192 -9.24 19.17 4.83
CA ASP A 192 -8.13 18.23 4.94
C ASP A 192 -6.92 18.74 4.15
N GLN A 193 -5.87 19.15 4.85
CA GLN A 193 -4.65 19.68 4.23
C GLN A 193 -3.89 18.62 3.41
N TRP A 194 -4.16 17.34 3.64
CA TRP A 194 -3.53 16.23 2.93
C TRP A 194 -4.29 15.81 1.66
N HIS A 195 -5.53 16.28 1.52
CA HIS A 195 -6.45 15.86 0.45
C HIS A 195 -5.84 15.98 -0.95
N HIS A 196 -5.14 17.10 -1.24
CA HIS A 196 -4.52 17.30 -2.57
C HIS A 196 -3.48 16.22 -2.88
N GLY A 197 -2.54 15.97 -1.96
CA GLY A 197 -1.50 14.94 -2.15
C GLY A 197 -2.09 13.54 -2.29
N LEU A 198 -3.03 13.17 -1.40
CA LEU A 198 -3.72 11.89 -1.45
C LEU A 198 -4.49 11.71 -2.76
N SER A 199 -5.25 12.71 -3.20
CA SER A 199 -6.03 12.66 -4.44
C SER A 199 -5.14 12.56 -5.68
N GLN A 200 -4.02 13.29 -5.71
CA GLN A 200 -3.04 13.21 -6.79
C GLN A 200 -2.41 11.82 -6.85
N MET A 201 -2.06 11.23 -5.70
CA MET A 201 -1.52 9.88 -5.63
C MET A 201 -2.54 8.84 -6.11
N VAL A 202 -3.79 8.89 -5.63
CA VAL A 202 -4.85 7.98 -6.07
C VAL A 202 -5.07 8.06 -7.58
N MET A 203 -5.22 9.27 -8.11
CA MET A 203 -5.38 9.47 -9.56
C MET A 203 -4.22 8.86 -10.35
N THR A 204 -3.00 9.07 -9.90
CA THR A 204 -1.79 8.53 -10.53
C THR A 204 -1.78 7.01 -10.45
N CYS A 205 -2.03 6.43 -9.28
CA CYS A 205 -2.10 4.98 -9.11
C CYS A 205 -3.12 4.36 -10.08
N ARG A 206 -4.33 4.90 -10.15
CA ARG A 206 -5.38 4.38 -11.04
C ARG A 206 -5.02 4.52 -12.52
N ALA A 207 -4.36 5.61 -12.91
CA ALA A 207 -3.90 5.81 -14.28
C ALA A 207 -2.86 4.77 -14.72
N TYR A 208 -2.02 4.31 -13.81
CA TYR A 208 -0.89 3.42 -14.10
C TYR A 208 -1.05 2.00 -13.56
N GLY A 209 -2.24 1.64 -13.07
CA GLY A 209 -2.55 0.28 -12.61
C GLY A 209 -1.99 -0.09 -11.24
N LEU A 210 -1.62 0.90 -10.43
CA LEU A 210 -1.04 0.71 -9.10
C LEU A 210 -2.10 0.79 -8.00
N ARG A 211 -1.78 0.25 -6.83
CA ARG A 211 -2.53 0.44 -5.59
C ARG A 211 -2.13 1.75 -4.91
N ALA A 212 -3.07 2.35 -4.18
CA ALA A 212 -2.85 3.56 -3.40
C ALA A 212 -3.10 3.26 -1.92
N ILE A 213 -2.10 3.49 -1.09
CA ILE A 213 -2.09 3.16 0.33
C ILE A 213 -1.84 4.43 1.15
N ASP A 214 -2.64 4.62 2.19
CA ASP A 214 -2.43 5.72 3.13
C ASP A 214 -1.40 5.35 4.20
N GLY A 215 -0.66 6.34 4.65
CA GLY A 215 0.42 6.19 5.62
C GLY A 215 -0.04 6.15 7.09
N PRO A 216 0.87 6.43 8.01
CA PRO A 216 0.60 6.29 9.44
C PRO A 216 -0.33 7.38 9.99
N PHE A 217 -0.97 7.04 11.12
CA PHE A 217 -1.61 7.97 12.03
C PHE A 217 -0.92 7.80 13.39
N GLY A 218 -0.29 8.88 13.88
CA GLY A 218 0.69 8.79 14.98
C GLY A 218 0.09 8.53 16.35
N ASP A 219 -1.13 8.99 16.63
CA ASP A 219 -1.76 8.77 17.93
C ASP A 219 -2.54 7.45 17.97
N PHE A 220 -1.90 6.39 18.48
CA PHE A 220 -2.55 5.09 18.63
C PHE A 220 -3.53 5.02 19.81
N ASN A 221 -3.64 6.08 20.63
CA ASN A 221 -4.63 6.21 21.69
C ASN A 221 -5.89 6.98 21.23
N ASP A 222 -5.92 7.43 19.97
CA ASP A 222 -7.07 8.08 19.33
C ASP A 222 -7.66 7.20 18.22
N PRO A 223 -8.45 6.17 18.56
CA PRO A 223 -9.08 5.29 17.57
C PRO A 223 -10.07 6.02 16.67
N ASP A 224 -10.78 7.03 17.18
CA ASP A 224 -11.76 7.80 16.40
C ASP A 224 -11.07 8.66 15.35
N GLY A 225 -9.96 9.30 15.69
CA GLY A 225 -9.12 10.03 14.76
C GLY A 225 -8.54 9.14 13.67
N TYR A 226 -8.07 7.94 14.03
CA TYR A 226 -7.61 6.94 13.06
C TYR A 226 -8.71 6.55 12.07
N ILE A 227 -9.91 6.18 12.58
CA ILE A 227 -11.07 5.79 11.77
C ILE A 227 -11.49 6.93 10.85
N LEU A 228 -11.52 8.17 11.36
CA LEU A 228 -11.90 9.33 10.56
C LEU A 228 -10.90 9.58 9.42
N SER A 229 -9.61 9.49 9.71
CA SER A 229 -8.53 9.58 8.70
C SER A 229 -8.68 8.48 7.65
N ALA A 230 -8.85 7.22 8.06
CA ALA A 230 -9.02 6.08 7.17
C ALA A 230 -10.29 6.20 6.29
N LYS A 231 -11.43 6.64 6.83
CA LYS A 231 -12.66 6.87 6.06
C LYS A 231 -12.51 7.95 5.00
N ARG A 232 -11.81 9.05 5.31
CA ARG A 232 -11.51 10.11 4.32
C ARG A 232 -10.65 9.57 3.18
N ALA A 233 -9.62 8.79 3.51
CA ALA A 233 -8.75 8.16 2.53
C ALA A 233 -9.53 7.15 1.66
N ALA A 234 -10.34 6.28 2.26
CA ALA A 234 -11.18 5.31 1.54
C ALA A 234 -12.17 6.00 0.58
N ALA A 235 -12.76 7.13 0.99
CA ALA A 235 -13.72 7.88 0.18
C ALA A 235 -13.14 8.41 -1.14
N ILE A 236 -11.84 8.63 -1.22
CA ILE A 236 -11.16 9.09 -2.44
C ILE A 236 -10.49 7.96 -3.23
N GLY A 237 -10.59 6.70 -2.76
CA GLY A 237 -10.11 5.54 -3.48
C GLY A 237 -8.79 4.93 -2.96
N ILE A 238 -8.37 5.26 -1.75
CA ILE A 238 -7.30 4.55 -1.03
C ILE A 238 -7.81 3.14 -0.66
N GLU A 239 -6.93 2.14 -0.70
CA GLU A 239 -7.27 0.73 -0.49
C GLU A 239 -6.89 0.19 0.89
N GLY A 240 -6.05 0.91 1.62
CA GLY A 240 -5.59 0.51 2.94
C GLY A 240 -4.78 1.58 3.63
N LYS A 241 -4.39 1.29 4.87
CA LYS A 241 -3.67 2.25 5.72
C LYS A 241 -2.63 1.55 6.59
N TRP A 242 -1.54 2.25 6.87
CA TRP A 242 -0.53 1.76 7.82
C TRP A 242 -1.08 1.69 9.23
N ALA A 243 -0.69 0.63 9.92
CA ALA A 243 -0.83 0.44 11.36
C ALA A 243 0.58 0.45 11.99
N ILE A 244 0.85 1.42 12.84
CA ILE A 244 2.10 1.52 13.59
C ILE A 244 1.99 0.90 14.98
N HIS A 245 0.79 0.50 15.35
CA HIS A 245 0.49 -0.22 16.58
C HIS A 245 -0.59 -1.30 16.31
N PRO A 246 -0.56 -2.46 16.98
CA PRO A 246 -1.53 -3.53 16.77
C PRO A 246 -3.00 -3.10 16.94
N SER A 247 -3.30 -2.14 17.81
CA SER A 247 -4.67 -1.62 18.03
C SER A 247 -5.27 -0.94 16.79
N GLN A 248 -4.45 -0.54 15.81
CA GLN A 248 -4.92 0.10 14.58
C GLN A 248 -5.31 -0.90 13.49
N ILE A 249 -4.91 -2.17 13.61
CA ILE A 249 -5.13 -3.19 12.56
C ILE A 249 -6.63 -3.42 12.34
N GLU A 250 -7.37 -3.70 13.41
CA GLU A 250 -8.80 -3.96 13.31
C GLU A 250 -9.57 -2.74 12.80
N LEU A 251 -9.16 -1.53 13.21
CA LEU A 251 -9.75 -0.27 12.75
C LEU A 251 -9.59 -0.09 11.23
N ALA A 252 -8.39 -0.38 10.72
CA ALA A 252 -8.13 -0.35 9.28
C ALA A 252 -8.95 -1.43 8.54
N ASN A 253 -8.91 -2.68 9.02
CA ASN A 253 -9.66 -3.78 8.44
C ASN A 253 -11.16 -3.45 8.35
N GLN A 254 -11.74 -2.87 9.40
CA GLN A 254 -13.13 -2.46 9.43
C GLN A 254 -13.46 -1.39 8.38
N VAL A 255 -12.61 -0.36 8.27
CA VAL A 255 -12.88 0.75 7.33
C VAL A 255 -12.72 0.32 5.87
N PHE A 256 -11.69 -0.47 5.56
CA PHE A 256 -11.40 -0.87 4.18
C PHE A 256 -12.08 -2.18 3.76
N THR A 257 -12.93 -2.77 4.61
CA THR A 257 -13.83 -3.86 4.22
C THR A 257 -15.16 -3.27 3.78
N PRO A 258 -15.61 -3.51 2.55
CA PRO A 258 -16.92 -3.04 2.10
C PRO A 258 -18.03 -3.60 2.98
N PRO A 259 -18.99 -2.76 3.45
CA PRO A 259 -20.15 -3.24 4.20
C PRO A 259 -20.97 -4.26 3.41
N GLU A 260 -21.50 -5.27 4.08
CA GLU A 260 -22.31 -6.34 3.44
C GLU A 260 -23.46 -5.80 2.59
N ALA A 261 -24.10 -4.72 3.06
CA ALA A 261 -25.17 -4.06 2.32
C ALA A 261 -24.69 -3.46 0.98
N GLU A 262 -23.47 -2.91 0.94
CA GLU A 262 -22.88 -2.38 -0.29
C GLU A 262 -22.52 -3.51 -1.25
N VAL A 263 -21.95 -4.60 -0.75
CA VAL A 263 -21.63 -5.80 -1.55
C VAL A 263 -22.89 -6.40 -2.16
N LYS A 264 -23.97 -6.56 -1.37
CA LYS A 264 -25.27 -7.03 -1.86
C LYS A 264 -25.84 -6.12 -2.96
N LYS A 265 -25.76 -4.80 -2.75
CA LYS A 265 -26.23 -3.84 -3.73
C LYS A 265 -25.38 -3.88 -5.01
N ALA A 266 -24.05 -3.98 -4.88
CA ALA A 266 -23.15 -4.10 -6.01
C ALA A 266 -23.45 -5.35 -6.85
N LYS A 267 -23.65 -6.51 -6.22
CA LYS A 267 -24.05 -7.74 -6.92
C LYS A 267 -25.37 -7.57 -7.66
N ARG A 268 -26.40 -6.94 -7.04
CA ARG A 268 -27.70 -6.66 -7.70
C ARG A 268 -27.55 -5.74 -8.92
N ILE A 269 -26.65 -4.73 -8.85
CA ILE A 269 -26.38 -3.83 -10.00
C ILE A 269 -25.81 -4.63 -11.17
N ILE A 270 -24.85 -5.50 -10.93
CA ILE A 270 -24.23 -6.34 -11.98
C ILE A 270 -25.29 -7.28 -12.58
N ASP A 271 -26.03 -8.01 -11.75
CA ASP A 271 -27.06 -8.95 -12.19
C ASP A 271 -28.14 -8.27 -13.06
N GLU A 272 -28.59 -7.07 -12.69
CA GLU A 272 -29.63 -6.35 -13.43
C GLU A 272 -29.12 -5.81 -14.78
N LEU A 273 -27.86 -5.36 -14.81
CA LEU A 273 -27.22 -4.94 -16.08
C LEU A 273 -26.96 -6.13 -17.01
N ASP A 274 -26.61 -7.29 -16.48
CA ASP A 274 -26.44 -8.52 -17.27
C ASP A 274 -27.77 -8.97 -17.89
N LYS A 275 -28.91 -8.82 -17.17
CA LYS A 275 -30.24 -9.07 -17.73
C LYS A 275 -30.58 -8.08 -18.84
N ALA A 276 -30.36 -6.79 -18.58
CA ALA A 276 -30.60 -5.76 -19.58
C ALA A 276 -29.77 -5.96 -20.87
N ALA A 277 -28.50 -6.34 -20.71
CA ALA A 277 -27.63 -6.65 -21.85
C ALA A 277 -28.15 -7.83 -22.70
N LYS A 278 -28.68 -8.88 -22.07
CA LYS A 278 -29.32 -10.00 -22.79
C LYS A 278 -30.58 -9.57 -23.57
N GLU A 279 -31.23 -8.50 -23.13
CA GLU A 279 -32.37 -7.88 -23.83
C GLU A 279 -31.95 -6.81 -24.87
N GLY A 280 -30.64 -6.63 -25.09
CA GLY A 280 -30.10 -5.63 -26.04
C GLY A 280 -30.14 -4.19 -25.49
N LYS A 281 -30.29 -3.99 -24.18
CA LYS A 281 -30.33 -2.68 -23.52
C LYS A 281 -28.98 -2.34 -22.89
N GLY A 282 -28.53 -1.09 -23.05
CA GLY A 282 -27.28 -0.59 -22.45
C GLY A 282 -27.43 0.00 -21.03
N ALA A 283 -28.66 0.10 -20.53
CA ALA A 283 -28.97 0.63 -19.20
C ALA A 283 -30.22 -0.07 -18.62
N ALA A 284 -30.34 -0.02 -17.30
CA ALA A 284 -31.48 -0.57 -16.56
C ALA A 284 -31.93 0.38 -15.44
N GLN A 285 -32.98 0.02 -14.73
CA GLN A 285 -33.41 0.72 -13.54
C GLN A 285 -33.35 -0.22 -12.34
N LEU A 286 -32.71 0.22 -11.25
CA LEU A 286 -32.64 -0.50 -9.98
C LEU A 286 -32.98 0.46 -8.82
N ASP A 287 -33.94 0.08 -7.97
CA ASP A 287 -34.38 0.87 -6.80
C ASP A 287 -34.71 2.33 -7.17
N GLY A 288 -35.39 2.55 -8.31
CA GLY A 288 -35.79 3.88 -8.81
C GLY A 288 -34.65 4.73 -9.40
N ARG A 289 -33.46 4.17 -9.58
CA ARG A 289 -32.30 4.86 -10.17
C ARG A 289 -31.87 4.20 -11.47
N MET A 290 -31.42 5.01 -12.41
CA MET A 290 -30.79 4.50 -13.64
C MET A 290 -29.41 3.95 -13.30
N ILE A 291 -29.08 2.80 -13.88
CA ILE A 291 -27.79 2.14 -13.83
C ILE A 291 -27.30 1.82 -15.27
N ASP A 292 -26.01 1.90 -15.49
CA ASP A 292 -25.38 1.71 -16.79
C ASP A 292 -23.99 1.05 -16.63
N ALA A 293 -23.20 1.02 -17.70
CA ALA A 293 -21.85 0.46 -17.68
C ALA A 293 -20.89 1.16 -16.68
N ALA A 294 -21.12 2.43 -16.34
CA ALA A 294 -20.32 3.09 -15.28
C ALA A 294 -20.70 2.53 -13.90
N SER A 295 -21.98 2.31 -13.65
CA SER A 295 -22.49 1.67 -12.45
C SER A 295 -21.96 0.24 -12.28
N ALA A 296 -21.86 -0.53 -13.40
CA ALA A 296 -21.26 -1.87 -13.37
C ALA A 296 -19.79 -1.82 -12.88
N ARG A 297 -18.97 -0.94 -13.46
CA ARG A 297 -17.56 -0.81 -13.06
C ARG A 297 -17.38 -0.42 -11.60
N MET A 298 -18.24 0.47 -11.09
CA MET A 298 -18.24 0.83 -9.66
C MET A 298 -18.60 -0.37 -8.79
N ALA A 299 -19.61 -1.15 -9.17
CA ALA A 299 -20.04 -2.35 -8.46
C ALA A 299 -18.98 -3.46 -8.49
N GLU A 300 -18.33 -3.68 -9.64
CA GLU A 300 -17.24 -4.64 -9.80
C GLU A 300 -16.06 -4.35 -8.85
N ASN A 301 -15.70 -3.09 -8.64
CA ASN A 301 -14.65 -2.72 -7.69
C ASN A 301 -14.98 -3.23 -6.27
N ILE A 302 -16.22 -3.04 -5.80
CA ILE A 302 -16.67 -3.47 -4.47
C ILE A 302 -16.65 -5.02 -4.37
N VAL A 303 -17.19 -5.68 -5.39
CA VAL A 303 -17.24 -7.16 -5.43
C VAL A 303 -15.84 -7.77 -5.50
N ASN A 304 -14.90 -7.16 -6.19
CA ASN A 304 -13.54 -7.65 -6.29
C ASN A 304 -12.79 -7.54 -4.96
N ILE A 305 -12.98 -6.45 -4.19
CA ILE A 305 -12.42 -6.34 -2.84
C ILE A 305 -13.03 -7.39 -1.92
N ASP A 306 -14.36 -7.59 -1.94
CA ASP A 306 -15.06 -8.63 -1.16
C ASP A 306 -14.50 -10.03 -1.45
N LYS A 307 -14.30 -10.37 -2.72
CA LYS A 307 -13.69 -11.64 -3.14
C LYS A 307 -12.26 -11.83 -2.62
N LEU A 308 -11.44 -10.78 -2.65
CA LEU A 308 -10.08 -10.84 -2.12
C LEU A 308 -10.06 -11.12 -0.62
N ILE A 309 -10.99 -10.50 0.13
CA ILE A 309 -11.12 -10.71 1.57
C ILE A 309 -11.56 -12.15 1.87
N GLN A 310 -12.53 -12.67 1.11
CA GLN A 310 -13.03 -14.04 1.32
C GLN A 310 -12.02 -15.13 0.95
N ASN A 311 -11.04 -14.83 0.12
CA ASN A 311 -10.00 -15.77 -0.32
C ASN A 311 -8.73 -15.74 0.56
N LYS A 312 -8.70 -14.91 1.60
CA LYS A 312 -7.63 -14.87 2.60
C LYS A 312 -7.78 -16.01 3.60
#